data_b6de18b4516a726f1ea2f73371e4bb5d
#
_entry.id   b6de18b4516a726f1ea2f73371e4bb5d
#
_cell.length_a   1.000
_cell.length_b   1.000
_cell.length_c   1.000
_cell.angle_alpha   90.00
_cell.angle_beta   90.00
_cell.angle_gamma   90.00
#
_symmetry.space_group_name_H-M   'P 1'
#
loop_
_entity.id
_entity.type
_entity.pdbx_description
1 polymer ?
#
loop_
_entity_poly.entity_id
_entity_poly.type
_entity_poly.pdbx_seq_one_letter_code
_entity_poly.pdbx_strand_id
1 'polypeptide(L)'
;QMIEEALKEEGVAGAVVTHGTDTVEETAYMLDILHKSEKPIVLTAAMRGAGDTSPDGPANIYCAVKTAASEEAKGKGVMVLLNEIIHAAGQVRKTHSANPDTFASPWWGPIGYCDVDRVVFRRTPLDRHTYSPKELTARVDIVTGQTGIGRDYIDFAVAQGCKGIVLEGFGRGNLPAIVEPAIKDATDKGVVVVITTRTPGGRPYQVYAYPGSVTDSRNNGAIHGGEFSSAKTRLKLMVLLSERPELAKKENREELERLLDV
;
A
#
# COMPACT_ATOMS: atom_id res chain seq x y z
N GLN A 1 10.50 -13.76 6.15
CA GLN A 1 11.35 -14.63 6.98
C GLN A 1 12.81 -14.60 6.50
N MET A 2 13.12 -14.99 5.25
CA MET A 2 14.52 -15.00 4.73
C MET A 2 15.26 -13.67 4.91
N ILE A 3 14.63 -12.54 4.58
CA ILE A 3 15.23 -11.21 4.74
C ILE A 3 15.48 -10.91 6.22
N GLU A 4 14.54 -11.19 7.09
CA GLU A 4 14.68 -10.96 8.53
C GLU A 4 15.78 -11.82 9.16
N GLU A 5 16.00 -13.03 8.64
CA GLU A 5 17.11 -13.90 9.06
C GLU A 5 18.46 -13.36 8.59
N ALA A 6 18.56 -12.98 7.31
CA ALA A 6 19.78 -12.38 6.77
C ALA A 6 20.16 -11.07 7.48
N LEU A 7 19.19 -10.23 7.82
CA LEU A 7 19.44 -8.96 8.52
C LEU A 7 19.95 -9.15 9.97
N LYS A 8 19.81 -10.34 10.57
CA LYS A 8 20.37 -10.64 11.90
C LYS A 8 21.86 -10.96 11.88
N GLU A 9 22.40 -11.30 10.71
CA GLU A 9 23.80 -11.63 10.59
C GLU A 9 24.69 -10.41 10.91
N GLU A 10 25.82 -10.68 11.57
CA GLU A 10 26.83 -9.67 11.87
C GLU A 10 27.47 -9.15 10.58
N GLY A 11 27.68 -7.84 10.47
CA GLY A 11 28.26 -7.21 9.29
C GLY A 11 27.26 -6.92 8.16
N VAL A 12 26.04 -7.44 8.20
CA VAL A 12 24.99 -7.10 7.23
C VAL A 12 24.42 -5.72 7.53
N ALA A 13 24.61 -4.75 6.64
CA ALA A 13 24.14 -3.38 6.80
C ALA A 13 22.67 -3.18 6.40
N GLY A 14 22.19 -3.94 5.41
CA GLY A 14 20.83 -3.86 4.87
C GLY A 14 20.59 -4.97 3.85
N ALA A 15 19.45 -4.98 3.21
CA ALA A 15 19.09 -5.94 2.18
C ALA A 15 18.66 -5.25 0.87
N VAL A 16 19.00 -5.86 -0.25
CA VAL A 16 18.50 -5.46 -1.58
C VAL A 16 17.64 -6.59 -2.15
N VAL A 17 16.48 -6.24 -2.67
CA VAL A 17 15.55 -7.17 -3.30
C VAL A 17 15.33 -6.76 -4.75
N THR A 18 15.76 -7.59 -5.69
CA THR A 18 15.43 -7.41 -7.10
C THR A 18 14.03 -7.95 -7.37
N HIS A 19 13.19 -7.19 -8.06
CA HIS A 19 11.77 -7.48 -8.24
C HIS A 19 11.29 -7.08 -9.64
N GLY A 20 10.10 -7.54 -10.04
CA GLY A 20 9.41 -7.02 -11.22
C GLY A 20 8.71 -5.69 -10.92
N THR A 21 8.63 -4.78 -11.90
CA THR A 21 8.10 -3.43 -11.72
C THR A 21 6.60 -3.37 -11.43
N ASP A 22 5.82 -4.39 -11.81
CA ASP A 22 4.35 -4.33 -11.79
C ASP A 22 3.76 -4.33 -10.37
N THR A 23 4.37 -5.08 -9.46
CA THR A 23 3.89 -5.22 -8.08
C THR A 23 4.93 -4.84 -7.02
N VAL A 24 6.04 -4.21 -7.42
CA VAL A 24 7.09 -3.81 -6.46
C VAL A 24 6.57 -2.86 -5.39
N GLU A 25 5.65 -1.96 -5.72
CA GLU A 25 5.04 -1.03 -4.76
C GLU A 25 4.20 -1.74 -3.69
N GLU A 26 3.54 -2.85 -4.05
CA GLU A 26 2.77 -3.68 -3.13
C GLU A 26 3.69 -4.53 -2.25
N THR A 27 4.69 -5.18 -2.85
CA THR A 27 5.68 -5.98 -2.12
C THR A 27 6.48 -5.11 -1.14
N ALA A 28 6.91 -3.92 -1.57
CA ALA A 28 7.62 -2.98 -0.72
C ALA A 28 6.77 -2.55 0.49
N TYR A 29 5.50 -2.20 0.26
CA TYR A 29 4.61 -1.81 1.34
C TYR A 29 4.30 -2.96 2.31
N MET A 30 4.06 -4.17 1.78
CA MET A 30 3.87 -5.35 2.63
C MET A 30 5.10 -5.62 3.50
N LEU A 31 6.31 -5.52 2.94
CA LEU A 31 7.53 -5.66 3.71
C LEU A 31 7.66 -4.55 4.77
N ASP A 32 7.33 -3.32 4.43
CA ASP A 32 7.47 -2.17 5.33
C ASP A 32 6.60 -2.29 6.58
N ILE A 33 5.36 -2.69 6.43
CA ILE A 33 4.44 -2.88 7.56
C ILE A 33 4.73 -4.15 8.39
N LEU A 34 5.63 -5.01 7.94
CA LEU A 34 6.07 -6.21 8.67
C LEU A 34 7.50 -6.11 9.20
N HIS A 35 8.30 -5.17 8.68
CA HIS A 35 9.74 -5.06 8.96
C HIS A 35 10.00 -4.22 10.21
N LYS A 36 10.60 -4.82 11.24
CA LYS A 36 10.85 -4.18 12.56
C LYS A 36 12.31 -3.74 12.79
N SER A 37 13.23 -4.18 11.93
CA SER A 37 14.63 -3.82 12.09
C SER A 37 14.89 -2.38 11.64
N GLU A 38 15.91 -1.75 12.23
CA GLU A 38 16.44 -0.47 11.78
C GLU A 38 17.27 -0.58 10.48
N LYS A 39 17.71 -1.82 10.12
CA LYS A 39 18.48 -2.05 8.91
C LYS A 39 17.57 -1.89 7.68
N PRO A 40 17.99 -1.11 6.65
CA PRO A 40 17.14 -0.82 5.51
C PRO A 40 16.93 -2.03 4.60
N ILE A 41 15.76 -2.07 3.95
CA ILE A 41 15.47 -2.96 2.82
C ILE A 41 15.23 -2.06 1.60
N VAL A 42 15.96 -2.28 0.51
CA VAL A 42 15.80 -1.52 -0.73
C VAL A 42 15.32 -2.46 -1.84
N LEU A 43 14.11 -2.25 -2.32
CA LEU A 43 13.62 -2.96 -3.51
C LEU A 43 14.02 -2.18 -4.75
N THR A 44 14.42 -2.91 -5.79
CA THR A 44 14.74 -2.33 -7.10
C THR A 44 14.28 -3.24 -8.22
N ALA A 45 14.14 -2.66 -9.41
CA ALA A 45 13.68 -3.35 -10.61
C ALA A 45 14.29 -2.69 -11.86
N ALA A 46 13.89 -3.11 -13.04
CA ALA A 46 14.27 -2.49 -14.29
C ALA A 46 13.06 -2.31 -15.20
N MET A 47 12.96 -1.15 -15.84
CA MET A 47 11.95 -0.86 -16.87
C MET A 47 12.40 -1.29 -18.27
N ARG A 48 13.72 -1.43 -18.49
CA ARG A 48 14.32 -1.91 -19.74
C ARG A 48 15.05 -3.21 -19.48
N GLY A 49 14.79 -4.20 -20.31
CA GLY A 49 15.45 -5.51 -20.24
C GLY A 49 16.96 -5.42 -20.52
N ALA A 50 17.70 -6.43 -20.10
CA ALA A 50 19.14 -6.47 -20.30
C ALA A 50 19.57 -6.45 -21.77
N GLY A 51 18.69 -6.88 -22.68
CA GLY A 51 18.90 -6.86 -24.13
C GLY A 51 18.39 -5.59 -24.85
N ASP A 52 17.75 -4.68 -24.11
CA ASP A 52 17.20 -3.45 -24.68
C ASP A 52 18.29 -2.38 -24.86
N THR A 53 17.97 -1.34 -25.63
CA THR A 53 18.86 -0.17 -25.73
C THR A 53 18.86 0.58 -24.40
N SER A 54 20.06 0.78 -23.82
CA SER A 54 20.27 1.45 -22.55
C SER A 54 19.49 0.79 -21.39
N PRO A 55 19.81 -0.45 -21.00
CA PRO A 55 19.17 -1.14 -19.89
C PRO A 55 19.45 -0.39 -18.58
N ASP A 56 18.41 -0.19 -17.74
CA ASP A 56 18.50 0.56 -16.49
C ASP A 56 18.83 -0.35 -15.26
N GLY A 57 18.68 -1.66 -15.40
CA GLY A 57 18.87 -2.62 -14.31
C GLY A 57 20.22 -2.52 -13.60
N PRO A 58 21.38 -2.49 -14.31
CA PRO A 58 22.70 -2.40 -13.67
C PRO A 58 22.87 -1.15 -12.79
N ALA A 59 22.43 0.02 -13.27
CA ALA A 59 22.49 1.27 -12.50
C ALA A 59 21.57 1.21 -11.27
N ASN A 60 20.36 0.69 -11.44
CA ASN A 60 19.40 0.55 -10.36
C ASN A 60 19.91 -0.39 -9.25
N ILE A 61 20.52 -1.53 -9.61
CA ILE A 61 21.11 -2.46 -8.64
C ILE A 61 22.28 -1.79 -7.90
N TYR A 62 23.17 -1.10 -8.62
CA TYR A 62 24.29 -0.40 -8.01
C TYR A 62 23.82 0.64 -6.98
N CYS A 63 22.87 1.48 -7.36
CA CYS A 63 22.28 2.49 -6.47
C CYS A 63 21.55 1.87 -5.28
N ALA A 64 20.84 0.76 -5.48
CA ALA A 64 20.14 0.04 -4.40
C ALA A 64 21.12 -0.53 -3.36
N VAL A 65 22.21 -1.16 -3.81
CA VAL A 65 23.26 -1.68 -2.92
C VAL A 65 23.94 -0.54 -2.15
N LYS A 66 24.30 0.54 -2.84
CA LYS A 66 24.90 1.73 -2.21
C LYS A 66 23.96 2.34 -1.16
N THR A 67 22.65 2.40 -1.45
CA THR A 67 21.66 2.90 -0.52
C THR A 67 21.48 1.97 0.69
N ALA A 68 21.39 0.66 0.49
CA ALA A 68 21.25 -0.31 1.58
C ALA A 68 22.48 -0.37 2.49
N ALA A 69 23.67 -0.03 1.98
CA ALA A 69 24.92 0.05 2.73
C ALA A 69 25.14 1.40 3.44
N SER A 70 24.32 2.42 3.16
CA SER A 70 24.46 3.76 3.75
C SER A 70 23.96 3.78 5.20
N GLU A 71 24.76 4.36 6.09
CA GLU A 71 24.34 4.61 7.49
C GLU A 71 23.09 5.52 7.56
N GLU A 72 22.95 6.47 6.63
CA GLU A 72 21.81 7.39 6.56
C GLU A 72 20.49 6.70 6.16
N ALA A 73 20.56 5.47 5.63
CA ALA A 73 19.36 4.67 5.31
C ALA A 73 18.76 3.95 6.53
N LYS A 74 19.48 3.84 7.63
CA LYS A 74 18.98 3.23 8.86
C LYS A 74 17.75 3.94 9.39
N GLY A 75 16.79 3.17 9.89
CA GLY A 75 15.54 3.68 10.43
C GLY A 75 14.54 4.21 9.40
N LYS A 76 14.84 4.13 8.10
CA LYS A 76 13.92 4.62 7.05
C LYS A 76 12.95 3.55 6.53
N GLY A 77 13.03 2.33 7.08
CA GLY A 77 12.17 1.22 6.70
C GLY A 77 12.49 0.64 5.33
N VAL A 78 11.45 0.29 4.59
CA VAL A 78 11.56 -0.28 3.26
C VAL A 78 11.44 0.82 2.21
N MET A 79 12.31 0.77 1.23
CA MET A 79 12.41 1.76 0.16
C MET A 79 12.31 1.11 -1.22
N VAL A 80 11.83 1.85 -2.19
CA VAL A 80 11.91 1.50 -3.62
C VAL A 80 12.83 2.47 -4.30
N LEU A 81 13.81 1.95 -5.04
CA LEU A 81 14.80 2.74 -5.76
C LEU A 81 14.83 2.33 -7.23
N LEU A 82 14.52 3.25 -8.12
CA LEU A 82 14.76 3.15 -9.56
C LEU A 82 15.14 4.54 -10.07
N ASN A 83 15.90 4.55 -11.18
CA ASN A 83 16.29 5.80 -11.84
C ASN A 83 16.91 6.81 -10.85
N GLU A 84 17.80 6.30 -9.95
CA GLU A 84 18.52 7.05 -8.92
C GLU A 84 17.64 7.65 -7.80
N ILE A 85 16.33 7.58 -7.91
CA ILE A 85 15.38 8.19 -6.96
C ILE A 85 14.94 7.18 -5.91
N ILE A 86 14.97 7.62 -4.65
CA ILE A 86 14.59 6.79 -3.48
C ILE A 86 13.20 7.21 -2.98
N HIS A 87 12.30 6.25 -2.92
CA HIS A 87 10.93 6.43 -2.44
C HIS A 87 10.66 5.59 -1.19
N ALA A 88 9.88 6.13 -0.26
CA ALA A 88 9.34 5.33 0.84
C ALA A 88 8.29 4.33 0.34
N ALA A 89 8.30 3.11 0.84
CA ALA A 89 7.40 2.05 0.43
C ALA A 89 5.91 2.43 0.53
N GLY A 90 5.52 3.12 1.60
CA GLY A 90 4.14 3.58 1.80
C GLY A 90 3.65 4.59 0.75
N GLN A 91 4.57 5.32 0.12
CA GLN A 91 4.25 6.48 -0.72
C GLN A 91 4.47 6.25 -2.22
N VAL A 92 5.31 5.28 -2.59
CA VAL A 92 5.67 5.02 -3.99
C VAL A 92 4.51 4.42 -4.78
N ARG A 93 4.41 4.81 -6.06
CA ARG A 93 3.48 4.23 -7.05
C ARG A 93 4.15 4.13 -8.42
N LYS A 94 3.80 3.09 -9.19
CA LYS A 94 4.11 3.02 -10.61
C LYS A 94 3.11 3.90 -11.36
N THR A 95 3.57 5.01 -11.94
CA THR A 95 2.71 6.03 -12.56
C THR A 95 2.70 5.99 -14.08
N HIS A 96 3.58 5.19 -14.69
CA HIS A 96 3.67 5.02 -16.14
C HIS A 96 4.00 3.56 -16.47
N SER A 97 3.45 3.03 -17.57
CA SER A 97 3.60 1.63 -17.94
C SER A 97 4.98 1.26 -18.50
N ALA A 98 5.73 2.20 -19.08
CA ALA A 98 6.96 1.92 -19.82
C ALA A 98 8.15 2.84 -19.52
N ASN A 99 7.94 4.04 -18.96
CA ASN A 99 9.01 5.01 -18.76
C ASN A 99 9.97 4.57 -17.64
N PRO A 100 11.29 4.69 -17.78
CA PRO A 100 12.22 4.49 -16.66
C PRO A 100 11.92 5.38 -15.45
N ASP A 101 11.50 6.62 -15.69
CA ASP A 101 11.04 7.57 -14.66
C ASP A 101 9.55 7.32 -14.32
N THR A 102 9.21 6.09 -13.99
CA THR A 102 7.81 5.69 -13.75
C THR A 102 7.41 5.68 -12.29
N PHE A 103 8.37 5.51 -11.38
CA PHE A 103 8.05 5.49 -9.96
C PHE A 103 8.04 6.89 -9.38
N ALA A 104 6.96 7.23 -8.74
CA ALA A 104 6.78 8.53 -8.08
C ALA A 104 6.12 8.34 -6.71
N SER A 105 6.24 9.31 -5.84
CA SER A 105 5.47 9.43 -4.60
C SER A 105 4.53 10.64 -4.74
N PRO A 106 3.35 10.49 -5.36
CA PRO A 106 2.43 11.59 -5.58
C PRO A 106 2.14 12.31 -4.26
N TRP A 107 2.14 13.66 -4.29
CA TRP A 107 1.93 14.54 -3.12
C TRP A 107 3.07 14.55 -2.09
N TRP A 108 3.80 13.44 -1.94
CA TRP A 108 4.84 13.30 -0.93
C TRP A 108 6.24 13.65 -1.45
N GLY A 109 6.50 13.38 -2.74
CA GLY A 109 7.83 13.43 -3.33
C GLY A 109 8.75 12.29 -2.86
N PRO A 110 9.95 12.16 -3.46
CA PRO A 110 10.96 11.20 -3.05
C PRO A 110 11.52 11.52 -1.66
N ILE A 111 12.09 10.52 -0.99
CA ILE A 111 12.76 10.71 0.30
C ILE A 111 14.25 11.02 0.13
N GLY A 112 14.81 10.71 -1.02
CA GLY A 112 16.22 10.92 -1.34
C GLY A 112 16.58 10.51 -2.75
N TYR A 113 17.87 10.50 -3.02
CA TYR A 113 18.44 10.07 -4.30
C TYR A 113 19.84 9.50 -4.12
N CYS A 114 20.27 8.65 -5.05
CA CYS A 114 21.62 8.12 -5.15
C CYS A 114 22.43 8.96 -6.14
N ASP A 115 23.50 9.58 -5.69
CA ASP A 115 24.43 10.32 -6.53
C ASP A 115 25.71 9.51 -6.77
N VAL A 116 26.58 10.00 -7.62
CA VAL A 116 27.84 9.34 -7.98
C VAL A 116 28.73 9.09 -6.76
N ASP A 117 28.85 10.06 -5.86
CA ASP A 117 29.73 10.01 -4.70
C ASP A 117 29.01 9.53 -3.42
N ARG A 118 27.71 9.76 -3.28
CA ARG A 118 26.96 9.53 -2.04
C ARG A 118 25.47 9.25 -2.24
N VAL A 119 24.81 8.76 -1.19
CA VAL A 119 23.37 8.73 -1.06
C VAL A 119 22.92 9.97 -0.29
N VAL A 120 21.85 10.60 -0.72
CA VAL A 120 21.33 11.83 -0.10
C VAL A 120 19.89 11.62 0.32
N PHE A 121 19.60 11.76 1.61
CA PHE A 121 18.23 11.80 2.12
C PHE A 121 17.82 13.23 2.45
N ARG A 122 16.59 13.61 2.12
CA ARG A 122 16.02 14.95 2.36
C ARG A 122 14.90 14.93 3.38
N ARG A 123 14.28 13.75 3.58
CA ARG A 123 13.24 13.55 4.59
C ARG A 123 13.20 12.08 5.03
N THR A 124 12.52 11.86 6.15
CA THR A 124 12.22 10.53 6.69
C THR A 124 10.71 10.40 6.78
N PRO A 125 10.11 9.25 6.42
CA PRO A 125 8.71 8.98 6.72
C PRO A 125 8.46 9.12 8.23
N LEU A 126 7.43 9.88 8.63
CA LEU A 126 7.14 10.13 10.04
C LEU A 126 6.36 8.96 10.67
N ASP A 127 5.42 8.42 9.92
CA ASP A 127 4.47 7.42 10.42
C ASP A 127 4.78 6.06 9.78
N ARG A 128 5.39 5.18 10.55
CA ARG A 128 5.69 3.81 10.17
C ARG A 128 5.23 2.87 11.28
N HIS A 129 4.12 2.19 11.06
CA HIS A 129 3.57 1.21 11.98
C HIS A 129 3.85 -0.21 11.48
N THR A 130 4.31 -1.07 12.37
CA THR A 130 4.67 -2.45 12.03
C THR A 130 3.82 -3.46 12.79
N TYR A 131 3.49 -4.55 12.11
CA TYR A 131 2.62 -5.62 12.59
C TYR A 131 3.35 -6.96 12.60
N SER A 132 2.78 -7.97 13.26
CA SER A 132 3.39 -9.31 13.37
C SER A 132 2.34 -10.42 13.29
N PRO A 133 1.54 -10.49 12.23
CA PRO A 133 0.61 -11.59 12.08
C PRO A 133 1.38 -12.92 12.01
N LYS A 134 0.88 -13.96 12.68
CA LYS A 134 1.49 -15.31 12.57
C LYS A 134 1.36 -15.87 11.16
N GLU A 135 0.21 -15.65 10.55
CA GLU A 135 -0.13 -16.05 9.19
C GLU A 135 -1.06 -14.99 8.57
N LEU A 136 -1.03 -14.86 7.25
CA LEU A 136 -1.97 -14.02 6.51
C LEU A 136 -3.20 -14.84 6.11
N THR A 137 -4.20 -14.86 6.95
CA THR A 137 -5.41 -15.68 6.79
C THR A 137 -6.62 -14.92 6.26
N ALA A 138 -6.64 -13.59 6.41
CA ALA A 138 -7.76 -12.76 5.99
C ALA A 138 -7.72 -12.49 4.49
N ARG A 139 -8.73 -12.99 3.75
CA ARG A 139 -8.93 -12.58 2.36
C ARG A 139 -9.56 -11.20 2.32
N VAL A 140 -8.96 -10.28 1.54
CA VAL A 140 -9.46 -8.94 1.27
C VAL A 140 -9.44 -8.69 -0.23
N ASP A 141 -10.58 -8.30 -0.81
CA ASP A 141 -10.73 -8.05 -2.23
C ASP A 141 -10.89 -6.54 -2.49
N ILE A 142 -10.52 -6.08 -3.71
CA ILE A 142 -10.76 -4.71 -4.17
C ILE A 142 -11.93 -4.75 -5.16
N VAL A 143 -12.87 -3.83 -4.99
CA VAL A 143 -13.94 -3.58 -5.94
C VAL A 143 -13.85 -2.14 -6.40
N THR A 144 -13.54 -1.93 -7.68
CA THR A 144 -13.42 -0.60 -8.27
C THR A 144 -14.77 -0.07 -8.72
N GLY A 145 -15.14 1.10 -8.20
CA GLY A 145 -16.33 1.84 -8.63
C GLY A 145 -16.24 2.25 -10.09
N GLN A 146 -17.28 1.98 -10.84
CA GLN A 146 -17.43 2.35 -12.25
C GLN A 146 -18.85 2.83 -12.54
N THR A 147 -19.02 3.60 -13.59
CA THR A 147 -20.37 4.01 -14.05
C THR A 147 -21.13 2.74 -14.45
N GLY A 148 -22.35 2.58 -13.90
CA GLY A 148 -23.19 1.41 -14.15
C GLY A 148 -22.84 0.15 -13.32
N ILE A 149 -21.91 0.24 -12.34
CA ILE A 149 -21.65 -0.87 -11.42
C ILE A 149 -22.93 -1.22 -10.64
N GLY A 150 -23.21 -2.52 -10.54
CA GLY A 150 -24.22 -3.09 -9.65
C GLY A 150 -23.63 -3.60 -8.35
N ARG A 151 -24.44 -4.32 -7.61
CA ARG A 151 -24.05 -4.94 -6.33
C ARG A 151 -23.25 -6.23 -6.49
N ASP A 152 -23.25 -6.82 -7.68
CA ASP A 152 -22.79 -8.20 -7.97
C ASP A 152 -21.35 -8.47 -7.52
N TYR A 153 -20.45 -7.52 -7.69
CA TYR A 153 -19.03 -7.67 -7.30
C TYR A 153 -18.87 -7.73 -5.77
N ILE A 154 -19.65 -6.96 -5.03
CA ILE A 154 -19.66 -6.98 -3.55
C ILE A 154 -20.25 -8.30 -3.07
N ASP A 155 -21.41 -8.69 -3.62
CA ASP A 155 -22.09 -9.94 -3.28
C ASP A 155 -21.20 -11.15 -3.58
N PHE A 156 -20.49 -11.14 -4.71
CA PHE A 156 -19.54 -12.19 -5.07
C PHE A 156 -18.39 -12.28 -4.07
N ALA A 157 -17.75 -11.17 -3.72
CA ALA A 157 -16.65 -11.15 -2.75
C ALA A 157 -17.12 -11.71 -1.38
N VAL A 158 -18.31 -11.31 -0.93
CA VAL A 158 -18.93 -11.84 0.30
C VAL A 158 -19.18 -13.34 0.20
N ALA A 159 -19.72 -13.81 -0.92
CA ALA A 159 -19.99 -15.24 -1.15
C ALA A 159 -18.71 -16.09 -1.18
N GLN A 160 -17.59 -15.50 -1.62
CA GLN A 160 -16.26 -16.14 -1.59
C GLN A 160 -15.60 -16.11 -0.20
N GLY A 161 -16.28 -15.62 0.83
CA GLY A 161 -15.82 -15.65 2.22
C GLY A 161 -14.76 -14.60 2.55
N CYS A 162 -14.68 -13.48 1.79
CA CYS A 162 -13.77 -12.39 2.13
C CYS A 162 -14.06 -11.85 3.54
N LYS A 163 -13.02 -11.38 4.21
CA LYS A 163 -13.09 -10.73 5.53
C LYS A 163 -13.14 -9.22 5.43
N GLY A 164 -12.69 -8.69 4.29
CA GLY A 164 -12.72 -7.28 3.99
C GLY A 164 -12.90 -7.01 2.50
N ILE A 165 -13.48 -5.86 2.18
CA ILE A 165 -13.64 -5.34 0.82
C ILE A 165 -13.14 -3.89 0.84
N VAL A 166 -12.21 -3.57 -0.04
CA VAL A 166 -11.78 -2.20 -0.32
C VAL A 166 -12.57 -1.71 -1.52
N LEU A 167 -13.45 -0.73 -1.31
CA LEU A 167 -14.22 -0.09 -2.37
C LEU A 167 -13.49 1.15 -2.87
N GLU A 168 -13.01 1.10 -4.09
CA GLU A 168 -12.32 2.21 -4.74
C GLU A 168 -13.33 3.13 -5.43
N GLY A 169 -13.72 4.20 -4.73
CA GLY A 169 -14.78 5.12 -5.18
C GLY A 169 -14.29 6.27 -6.06
N PHE A 170 -15.20 7.10 -6.47
CA PHE A 170 -14.98 8.31 -7.28
C PHE A 170 -14.60 9.51 -6.41
N GLY A 171 -13.68 10.34 -6.84
CA GLY A 171 -13.34 11.59 -6.15
C GLY A 171 -13.10 11.37 -4.65
N ARG A 172 -14.00 11.87 -3.81
CA ARG A 172 -13.93 11.71 -2.35
C ARG A 172 -14.31 10.31 -1.83
N GLY A 173 -14.48 9.32 -2.73
CA GLY A 173 -14.87 7.96 -2.37
C GLY A 173 -16.34 7.63 -2.62
N ASN A 174 -17.07 8.50 -3.35
CA ASN A 174 -18.50 8.28 -3.65
C ASN A 174 -18.69 7.08 -4.58
N LEU A 175 -19.85 6.45 -4.50
CA LEU A 175 -20.24 5.29 -5.29
C LEU A 175 -21.65 5.48 -5.86
N PRO A 176 -22.07 4.74 -6.89
CA PRO A 176 -23.48 4.74 -7.30
C PRO A 176 -24.38 4.23 -6.17
N ALA A 177 -25.53 4.90 -5.96
CA ALA A 177 -26.45 4.57 -4.87
C ALA A 177 -26.94 3.10 -4.88
N ILE A 178 -26.95 2.46 -6.05
CA ILE A 178 -27.36 1.06 -6.20
C ILE A 178 -26.47 0.06 -5.45
N VAL A 179 -25.23 0.43 -5.10
CA VAL A 179 -24.32 -0.46 -4.34
C VAL A 179 -24.51 -0.34 -2.83
N GLU A 180 -25.17 0.69 -2.32
CA GLU A 180 -25.33 0.94 -0.89
C GLU A 180 -26.02 -0.20 -0.12
N PRO A 181 -27.08 -0.86 -0.65
CA PRO A 181 -27.65 -2.02 0.01
C PRO A 181 -26.67 -3.19 0.13
N ALA A 182 -25.76 -3.39 -0.85
CA ALA A 182 -24.75 -4.42 -0.77
C ALA A 182 -23.67 -4.12 0.28
N ILE A 183 -23.31 -2.84 0.45
CA ILE A 183 -22.42 -2.40 1.53
C ILE A 183 -23.03 -2.75 2.88
N LYS A 184 -24.30 -2.42 3.08
CA LYS A 184 -25.02 -2.76 4.31
C LYS A 184 -25.08 -4.25 4.55
N ASP A 185 -25.46 -5.04 3.56
CA ASP A 185 -25.56 -6.50 3.65
C ASP A 185 -24.19 -7.14 3.99
N ALA A 186 -23.10 -6.63 3.40
CA ALA A 186 -21.73 -7.08 3.69
C ALA A 186 -21.34 -6.78 5.14
N THR A 187 -21.59 -5.53 5.58
CA THR A 187 -21.22 -5.09 6.94
C THR A 187 -22.06 -5.78 8.01
N ASP A 188 -23.32 -6.11 7.74
CA ASP A 188 -24.20 -6.89 8.65
C ASP A 188 -23.75 -8.34 8.77
N LYS A 189 -23.10 -8.89 7.75
CA LYS A 189 -22.45 -10.21 7.77
C LYS A 189 -21.07 -10.21 8.42
N GLY A 190 -20.60 -9.07 8.94
CA GLY A 190 -19.30 -8.92 9.60
C GLY A 190 -18.12 -8.74 8.63
N VAL A 191 -18.37 -8.49 7.34
CA VAL A 191 -17.31 -8.12 6.39
C VAL A 191 -16.95 -6.65 6.61
N VAL A 192 -15.66 -6.35 6.72
CA VAL A 192 -15.17 -4.97 6.82
C VAL A 192 -15.19 -4.32 5.44
N VAL A 193 -15.92 -3.22 5.30
CA VAL A 193 -15.95 -2.45 4.05
C VAL A 193 -15.18 -1.15 4.25
N VAL A 194 -14.13 -0.94 3.44
CA VAL A 194 -13.24 0.22 3.50
C VAL A 194 -13.37 1.03 2.22
N ILE A 195 -13.72 2.31 2.35
CA ILE A 195 -13.79 3.23 1.22
C ILE A 195 -12.42 3.84 0.96
N THR A 196 -11.97 3.76 -0.28
CA THR A 196 -10.80 4.44 -0.83
C THR A 196 -11.20 5.27 -2.04
N THR A 197 -10.23 5.86 -2.72
CA THR A 197 -10.48 6.62 -3.95
C THR A 197 -9.58 6.15 -5.09
N ARG A 198 -10.11 6.15 -6.31
CA ARG A 198 -9.32 5.89 -7.52
C ARG A 198 -8.46 7.08 -7.96
N THR A 199 -8.63 8.25 -7.32
CA THR A 199 -7.76 9.40 -7.60
C THR A 199 -6.36 9.14 -7.02
N PRO A 200 -5.29 9.55 -7.70
CA PRO A 200 -3.93 9.26 -7.26
C PRO A 200 -3.54 9.98 -5.96
N GLY A 201 -4.32 10.96 -5.52
CA GLY A 201 -4.05 11.71 -4.29
C GLY A 201 -5.32 12.20 -3.59
N GLY A 202 -5.17 12.60 -2.34
CA GLY A 202 -6.26 12.94 -1.44
C GLY A 202 -6.84 11.70 -0.75
N ARG A 203 -7.83 11.90 0.09
CA ARG A 203 -8.47 10.83 0.87
C ARG A 203 -9.99 10.84 0.74
N PRO A 204 -10.67 9.71 0.94
CA PRO A 204 -12.12 9.69 1.08
C PRO A 204 -12.56 10.51 2.30
N TYR A 205 -13.67 11.21 2.17
CA TYR A 205 -14.23 11.99 3.28
C TYR A 205 -15.69 12.36 3.07
N GLN A 206 -16.41 12.52 4.17
CA GLN A 206 -17.83 12.87 4.20
C GLN A 206 -18.02 14.36 3.87
N VAL A 207 -18.27 14.68 2.61
CA VAL A 207 -18.53 16.05 2.14
C VAL A 207 -19.99 16.23 1.69
N TYR A 208 -20.57 15.14 1.19
CA TYR A 208 -21.91 15.13 0.61
C TYR A 208 -22.86 14.23 1.39
N ALA A 209 -24.18 14.46 1.21
CA ALA A 209 -25.22 13.69 1.88
C ALA A 209 -26.29 13.13 0.90
N TYR A 210 -25.93 12.99 -0.39
CA TYR A 210 -26.80 12.33 -1.37
C TYR A 210 -26.64 10.80 -1.34
N PRO A 211 -27.61 10.03 -1.85
CA PRO A 211 -27.48 8.57 -1.95
C PRO A 211 -26.25 8.14 -2.76
N GLY A 212 -25.43 7.25 -2.19
CA GLY A 212 -24.14 6.84 -2.76
C GLY A 212 -22.95 7.73 -2.38
N SER A 213 -23.17 8.77 -1.56
CA SER A 213 -22.06 9.52 -0.98
C SER A 213 -21.33 8.71 0.08
N VAL A 214 -20.10 9.12 0.43
CA VAL A 214 -19.34 8.51 1.52
C VAL A 214 -20.11 8.55 2.85
N THR A 215 -20.93 9.61 3.07
CA THR A 215 -21.80 9.69 4.24
C THR A 215 -22.81 8.54 4.28
N ASP A 216 -23.40 8.21 3.13
CA ASP A 216 -24.35 7.11 2.99
C ASP A 216 -23.67 5.76 3.23
N SER A 217 -22.54 5.52 2.58
CA SER A 217 -21.73 4.30 2.80
C SER A 217 -21.33 4.12 4.27
N ARG A 218 -20.96 5.20 4.97
CA ARG A 218 -20.65 5.14 6.41
C ARG A 218 -21.86 4.81 7.27
N ASN A 219 -23.02 5.36 6.95
CA ASN A 219 -24.29 5.00 7.61
C ASN A 219 -24.60 3.50 7.44
N ASN A 220 -24.16 2.91 6.31
CA ASN A 220 -24.24 1.48 6.03
C ASN A 220 -23.06 0.67 6.61
N GLY A 221 -22.21 1.30 7.42
CA GLY A 221 -21.17 0.67 8.21
C GLY A 221 -19.80 0.57 7.55
N ALA A 222 -19.56 1.22 6.40
CA ALA A 222 -18.23 1.34 5.84
C ALA A 222 -17.34 2.29 6.66
N ILE A 223 -16.01 2.13 6.53
CA ILE A 223 -14.99 2.98 7.15
C ILE A 223 -14.07 3.59 6.09
N HIS A 224 -13.29 4.61 6.44
CA HIS A 224 -12.33 5.23 5.52
C HIS A 224 -11.01 4.46 5.48
N GLY A 225 -10.34 4.45 4.32
CA GLY A 225 -9.04 3.82 4.08
C GLY A 225 -7.83 4.77 4.15
N GLY A 226 -8.01 6.02 4.59
CA GLY A 226 -6.93 7.00 4.66
C GLY A 226 -6.42 7.46 3.28
N GLU A 227 -5.15 7.83 3.21
CA GLU A 227 -4.50 8.38 2.00
C GLU A 227 -3.81 7.32 1.13
N PHE A 228 -3.74 6.08 1.58
CA PHE A 228 -3.11 5.01 0.82
C PHE A 228 -3.93 4.59 -0.40
N SER A 229 -3.23 4.08 -1.42
CA SER A 229 -3.92 3.46 -2.58
C SER A 229 -4.74 2.26 -2.15
N SER A 230 -5.76 1.92 -2.94
CA SER A 230 -6.62 0.76 -2.70
C SER A 230 -5.81 -0.54 -2.53
N ALA A 231 -4.74 -0.71 -3.31
CA ALA A 231 -3.84 -1.85 -3.21
C ALA A 231 -3.14 -1.90 -1.84
N LYS A 232 -2.59 -0.79 -1.38
CA LYS A 232 -1.91 -0.72 -0.07
C LYS A 232 -2.89 -0.83 1.09
N THR A 233 -4.04 -0.16 1.01
CA THR A 233 -5.12 -0.29 2.00
C THR A 233 -5.57 -1.75 2.13
N ARG A 234 -5.71 -2.46 0.99
CA ARG A 234 -6.02 -3.90 0.97
C ARG A 234 -4.99 -4.73 1.73
N LEU A 235 -3.70 -4.50 1.46
CA LEU A 235 -2.62 -5.23 2.13
C LEU A 235 -2.60 -4.97 3.63
N LYS A 236 -2.74 -3.71 4.03
CA LYS A 236 -2.80 -3.33 5.44
C LYS A 236 -4.00 -3.93 6.16
N LEU A 237 -5.19 -3.87 5.54
CA LEU A 237 -6.40 -4.48 6.08
C LEU A 237 -6.24 -6.00 6.24
N MET A 238 -5.64 -6.67 5.25
CA MET A 238 -5.34 -8.10 5.33
C MET A 238 -4.42 -8.44 6.51
N VAL A 239 -3.36 -7.66 6.72
CA VAL A 239 -2.44 -7.83 7.86
C VAL A 239 -3.17 -7.60 9.18
N LEU A 240 -3.90 -6.49 9.31
CA LEU A 240 -4.64 -6.14 10.51
C LEU A 240 -5.68 -7.19 10.91
N LEU A 241 -6.49 -7.63 9.96
CA LEU A 241 -7.52 -8.66 10.22
C LEU A 241 -6.92 -10.06 10.46
N SER A 242 -5.73 -10.33 9.96
CA SER A 242 -5.01 -11.59 10.23
C SER A 242 -4.36 -11.59 11.61
N GLU A 243 -3.83 -10.46 12.06
CA GLU A 243 -3.21 -10.31 13.38
C GLU A 243 -4.27 -10.17 14.49
N ARG A 244 -5.35 -9.41 14.21
CA ARG A 244 -6.38 -9.02 15.15
C ARG A 244 -7.77 -9.19 14.54
N PRO A 245 -8.30 -10.44 14.43
CA PRO A 245 -9.60 -10.72 13.81
C PRO A 245 -10.78 -9.98 14.47
N GLU A 246 -10.65 -9.62 15.74
CA GLU A 246 -11.66 -8.85 16.48
C GLU A 246 -11.89 -7.45 15.91
N LEU A 247 -10.94 -6.89 15.14
CA LEU A 247 -11.10 -5.60 14.47
C LEU A 247 -12.24 -5.61 13.43
N ALA A 248 -12.68 -6.77 12.97
CA ALA A 248 -13.84 -6.90 12.10
C ALA A 248 -15.18 -6.57 12.79
N LYS A 249 -15.22 -6.60 14.13
CA LYS A 249 -16.45 -6.33 14.89
C LYS A 249 -16.84 -4.85 14.82
N LYS A 250 -18.14 -4.57 14.87
CA LYS A 250 -18.70 -3.20 14.77
C LYS A 250 -18.15 -2.27 15.84
N GLU A 251 -17.96 -2.73 17.06
CA GLU A 251 -17.44 -1.96 18.19
C GLU A 251 -15.97 -1.52 18.02
N ASN A 252 -15.20 -2.18 17.17
CA ASN A 252 -13.77 -1.90 16.94
C ASN A 252 -13.50 -1.09 15.65
N ARG A 253 -14.54 -0.67 14.93
CA ARG A 253 -14.39 0.01 13.63
C ARG A 253 -13.66 1.35 13.70
N GLU A 254 -13.85 2.12 14.75
CA GLU A 254 -13.14 3.38 14.95
C GLU A 254 -11.64 3.16 15.18
N GLU A 255 -11.28 2.10 15.90
CA GLU A 255 -9.88 1.71 16.07
C GLU A 255 -9.29 1.26 14.74
N LEU A 256 -9.98 0.40 14.00
CA LEU A 256 -9.53 -0.07 12.70
C LEU A 256 -9.34 1.08 11.70
N GLU A 257 -10.26 2.04 11.67
CA GLU A 257 -10.16 3.23 10.82
C GLU A 257 -8.91 4.05 11.14
N ARG A 258 -8.63 4.29 12.44
CA ARG A 258 -7.39 4.97 12.86
C ARG A 258 -6.14 4.20 12.45
N LEU A 259 -6.15 2.89 12.58
CA LEU A 259 -5.02 2.06 12.16
C LEU A 259 -4.80 2.08 10.64
N LEU A 260 -5.85 2.27 9.83
CA LEU A 260 -5.74 2.38 8.38
C LEU A 260 -5.24 3.74 7.91
N ASP A 261 -5.47 4.79 8.68
CA ASP A 261 -5.14 6.18 8.30
C ASP A 261 -3.66 6.56 8.55
N VAL A 262 -2.92 5.73 9.28
CA VAL A 262 -1.51 5.95 9.67
C VAL A 262 -0.53 5.01 8.99
#